data_30bb9d09b6a58fde526e7ab5c345037e
#
_entry.id   30bb9d09b6a58fde526e7ab5c345037e
#
_cell.length_a   1.000
_cell.length_b   1.000
_cell.length_c   1.000
_cell.angle_alpha   90.00
_cell.angle_beta   90.00
_cell.angle_gamma   90.00
#
_symmetry.space_group_name_H-M   'P 1'
#
loop_
_entity.id
_entity.type
_entity.pdbx_description
1 polymer ?
#
loop_
_entity_poly.entity_id
_entity_poly.type
_entity_poly.pdbx_seq_one_letter_code
_entity_poly.pdbx_strand_id
1 'polypeptide(L)'
;MSAPSPHAQPAVTVALIGVPAAGEPTLRAAFKLFSIETQSLNGNVRQALQAGRFAGCVVRLDANAGPLLEFLRSSPANRHLPILGLCPAGAKIAEFAKVGLNAILHEPIMEAEAVKVVRSVHTFIRHEPRRHVRIPIVLETEVKISGAQSFSALTHDLSYGGISVTTEAKVFPDNDVEISFRLPNGEAAKVGGTIVWRHHPNLLGIRFAAGDEGGNSVRQWIDEYLRLY
;
A
#
# COMPACT_ATOMS: atom_id res chain seq x y z
N MET A 1 -4.30 37.91 -9.77
CA MET A 1 -3.65 36.62 -10.02
C MET A 1 -3.83 35.80 -8.73
N SER A 2 -4.82 34.91 -8.71
CA SER A 2 -5.12 34.06 -7.54
C SER A 2 -4.08 32.94 -7.45
N ALA A 3 -3.50 32.75 -6.26
CA ALA A 3 -2.59 31.66 -5.98
C ALA A 3 -3.32 30.30 -6.15
N PRO A 4 -2.66 29.28 -6.71
CA PRO A 4 -3.25 27.95 -6.82
C PRO A 4 -3.50 27.39 -5.41
N SER A 5 -4.72 26.89 -5.20
CA SER A 5 -5.13 26.22 -3.96
C SER A 5 -4.21 25.05 -3.60
N PRO A 6 -3.93 24.79 -2.32
CA PRO A 6 -3.08 23.67 -1.91
C PRO A 6 -3.67 22.36 -2.41
N HIS A 7 -2.85 21.59 -3.11
CA HIS A 7 -3.17 20.34 -3.79
C HIS A 7 -3.91 19.36 -2.87
N ALA A 8 -5.16 19.04 -3.21
CA ALA A 8 -5.92 17.97 -2.56
C ALA A 8 -5.17 16.64 -2.80
N GLN A 9 -4.71 16.02 -1.74
CA GLN A 9 -4.19 14.64 -1.81
C GLN A 9 -5.29 13.74 -2.38
N PRO A 10 -4.97 12.75 -3.25
CA PRO A 10 -5.96 11.82 -3.75
C PRO A 10 -6.69 11.18 -2.57
N ALA A 11 -8.01 11.22 -2.61
CA ALA A 11 -8.86 10.73 -1.54
C ALA A 11 -8.61 9.23 -1.33
N VAL A 12 -8.06 8.90 -0.18
CA VAL A 12 -7.86 7.52 0.25
C VAL A 12 -9.19 6.99 0.73
N THR A 13 -9.73 5.94 0.11
CA THR A 13 -11.06 5.40 0.42
C THR A 13 -10.98 4.05 1.10
N VAL A 14 -11.73 3.88 2.18
CA VAL A 14 -11.93 2.62 2.92
C VAL A 14 -13.33 2.08 2.66
N ALA A 15 -13.42 0.79 2.30
CA ALA A 15 -14.70 0.11 2.13
C ALA A 15 -15.32 -0.25 3.49
N LEU A 16 -16.60 0.04 3.69
CA LEU A 16 -17.39 -0.42 4.84
C LEU A 16 -18.30 -1.57 4.39
N ILE A 17 -18.14 -2.75 4.99
CA ILE A 17 -18.79 -3.98 4.56
C ILE A 17 -19.54 -4.59 5.73
N GLY A 18 -20.86 -4.69 5.61
CA GLY A 18 -21.73 -5.22 6.64
C GLY A 18 -21.84 -4.36 7.90
N VAL A 19 -21.33 -3.14 7.88
CA VAL A 19 -21.41 -2.20 9.01
C VAL A 19 -22.87 -1.82 9.26
N PRO A 20 -23.38 -1.95 10.50
CA PRO A 20 -24.75 -1.51 10.81
C PRO A 20 -24.91 0.00 10.57
N ALA A 21 -26.07 0.40 10.06
CA ALA A 21 -26.39 1.80 9.77
C ALA A 21 -26.20 2.73 10.97
N ALA A 22 -26.44 2.26 12.18
CA ALA A 22 -26.22 3.02 13.41
C ALA A 22 -24.74 3.30 13.70
N GLY A 23 -23.84 2.45 13.25
CA GLY A 23 -22.39 2.58 13.47
C GLY A 23 -21.63 3.30 12.35
N GLU A 24 -22.22 3.38 11.15
CA GLU A 24 -21.59 4.03 10.00
C GLU A 24 -21.21 5.51 10.25
N PRO A 25 -22.05 6.37 10.81
CA PRO A 25 -21.71 7.77 11.04
C PRO A 25 -20.46 7.92 11.93
N THR A 26 -20.37 7.12 12.99
CA THR A 26 -19.23 7.13 13.91
C THR A 26 -17.94 6.73 13.22
N LEU A 27 -17.97 5.67 12.40
CA LEU A 27 -16.80 5.25 11.61
C LEU A 27 -16.39 6.30 10.58
N ARG A 28 -17.35 6.87 9.84
CA ARG A 28 -17.09 7.94 8.88
C ARG A 28 -16.42 9.13 9.52
N ALA A 29 -16.93 9.58 10.68
CA ALA A 29 -16.34 10.66 11.44
C ALA A 29 -14.91 10.34 11.89
N ALA A 30 -14.67 9.14 12.42
CA ALA A 30 -13.34 8.70 12.84
C ALA A 30 -12.34 8.65 11.69
N PHE A 31 -12.69 8.10 10.51
CA PHE A 31 -11.83 8.09 9.34
C PHE A 31 -11.57 9.49 8.78
N LYS A 32 -12.57 10.36 8.77
CA LYS A 32 -12.47 11.74 8.29
C LYS A 32 -11.44 12.57 9.07
N LEU A 33 -11.25 12.31 10.36
CA LEU A 33 -10.21 12.96 11.18
C LEU A 33 -8.79 12.71 10.63
N PHE A 34 -8.59 11.63 9.88
CA PHE A 34 -7.33 11.27 9.23
C PHE A 34 -7.32 11.50 7.73
N SER A 35 -8.28 12.30 7.21
CA SER A 35 -8.45 12.58 5.77
C SER A 35 -8.60 11.30 4.94
N ILE A 36 -9.36 10.34 5.45
CA ILE A 36 -9.71 9.09 4.79
C ILE A 36 -11.22 9.10 4.52
N GLU A 37 -11.59 8.91 3.26
CA GLU A 37 -12.98 8.76 2.85
C GLU A 37 -13.48 7.33 3.10
N THR A 38 -14.79 7.17 3.21
CA THR A 38 -15.37 5.84 3.40
C THR A 38 -16.50 5.61 2.43
N GLN A 39 -16.62 4.39 1.92
CA GLN A 39 -17.68 3.97 1.01
C GLN A 39 -18.34 2.69 1.53
N SER A 40 -19.64 2.72 1.78
CA SER A 40 -20.38 1.51 2.13
C SER A 40 -20.61 0.66 0.90
N LEU A 41 -20.25 -0.62 0.99
CA LEU A 41 -20.45 -1.59 -0.08
C LEU A 41 -21.65 -2.49 0.26
N ASN A 42 -22.67 -2.43 -0.60
CA ASN A 42 -23.86 -3.24 -0.54
C ASN A 42 -23.99 -4.09 -1.80
N GLY A 43 -24.65 -5.25 -1.72
CA GLY A 43 -24.85 -6.15 -2.87
C GLY A 43 -23.61 -6.98 -3.23
N ASN A 44 -23.12 -6.91 -4.47
CA ASN A 44 -21.98 -7.71 -4.90
C ASN A 44 -20.64 -7.10 -4.45
N VAL A 45 -20.33 -7.28 -3.16
CA VAL A 45 -19.13 -6.75 -2.51
C VAL A 45 -17.84 -7.21 -3.22
N ARG A 46 -17.76 -8.47 -3.66
CA ARG A 46 -16.57 -9.00 -4.33
C ARG A 46 -16.27 -8.27 -5.63
N GLN A 47 -17.30 -8.03 -6.44
CA GLN A 47 -17.16 -7.28 -7.68
C GLN A 47 -16.75 -5.82 -7.41
N ALA A 48 -17.35 -5.18 -6.42
CA ALA A 48 -17.00 -3.81 -6.03
C ALA A 48 -15.53 -3.70 -5.56
N LEU A 49 -15.04 -4.68 -4.79
CA LEU A 49 -13.64 -4.74 -4.35
C LEU A 49 -12.65 -5.01 -5.49
N GLN A 50 -13.07 -5.72 -6.53
CA GLN A 50 -12.24 -5.95 -7.73
C GLN A 50 -12.19 -4.73 -8.65
N ALA A 51 -13.29 -4.01 -8.78
CA ALA A 51 -13.40 -2.83 -9.65
C ALA A 51 -12.91 -1.54 -8.96
N GLY A 52 -13.06 -1.45 -7.64
CA GLY A 52 -12.71 -0.27 -6.85
C GLY A 52 -11.26 -0.29 -6.37
N ARG A 53 -10.70 0.92 -6.19
CA ARG A 53 -9.38 1.10 -5.58
C ARG A 53 -9.58 1.50 -4.11
N PHE A 54 -9.68 0.51 -3.23
CA PHE A 54 -9.76 0.76 -1.80
C PHE A 54 -8.37 0.68 -1.15
N ALA A 55 -8.15 1.51 -0.15
CA ALA A 55 -6.92 1.55 0.64
C ALA A 55 -7.00 0.71 1.92
N GLY A 56 -8.17 0.18 2.22
CA GLY A 56 -8.47 -0.68 3.35
C GLY A 56 -9.94 -1.05 3.36
N CYS A 57 -10.33 -1.93 4.26
CA CYS A 57 -11.74 -2.24 4.49
C CYS A 57 -12.04 -2.46 5.97
N VAL A 58 -13.27 -2.12 6.37
CA VAL A 58 -13.90 -2.56 7.61
C VAL A 58 -14.85 -3.69 7.26
N VAL A 59 -14.70 -4.84 7.87
CA VAL A 59 -15.54 -6.02 7.63
C VAL A 59 -16.20 -6.44 8.94
N ARG A 60 -17.51 -6.50 8.95
CA ARG A 60 -18.24 -7.05 10.10
C ARG A 60 -18.00 -8.55 10.18
N LEU A 61 -17.54 -9.01 11.35
CA LEU A 61 -17.17 -10.41 11.61
C LEU A 61 -18.37 -11.25 12.01
N ASP A 62 -19.33 -11.40 11.08
CA ASP A 62 -20.48 -12.28 11.23
C ASP A 62 -20.24 -13.63 10.51
N ALA A 63 -21.26 -14.47 10.45
CA ALA A 63 -21.18 -15.80 9.83
C ALA A 63 -20.76 -15.78 8.34
N ASN A 64 -20.94 -14.66 7.66
CA ASN A 64 -20.63 -14.50 6.24
C ASN A 64 -19.22 -13.90 5.99
N ALA A 65 -18.51 -13.49 7.05
CA ALA A 65 -17.23 -12.83 6.92
C ALA A 65 -16.12 -13.75 6.40
N GLY A 66 -16.10 -15.03 6.82
CA GLY A 66 -15.04 -15.98 6.47
C GLY A 66 -14.76 -16.07 4.97
N PRO A 67 -15.74 -16.41 4.13
CA PRO A 67 -15.56 -16.49 2.67
C PRO A 67 -15.13 -15.18 1.99
N LEU A 68 -15.49 -14.03 2.56
CA LEU A 68 -15.07 -12.72 2.06
C LEU A 68 -13.60 -12.44 2.41
N LEU A 69 -13.21 -12.74 3.64
CA LEU A 69 -11.84 -12.56 4.12
C LEU A 69 -10.86 -13.46 3.36
N GLU A 70 -11.22 -14.71 3.11
CA GLU A 70 -10.45 -15.63 2.27
C GLU A 70 -10.30 -15.10 0.84
N PHE A 71 -11.40 -14.61 0.25
CA PHE A 71 -11.36 -13.96 -1.07
C PHE A 71 -10.40 -12.77 -1.07
N LEU A 72 -10.44 -11.89 -0.07
CA LEU A 72 -9.52 -10.74 0.03
C LEU A 72 -8.06 -11.21 0.06
N ARG A 73 -7.73 -12.22 0.84
CA ARG A 73 -6.35 -12.72 0.97
C ARG A 73 -5.86 -13.54 -0.23
N SER A 74 -6.74 -14.19 -0.95
CA SER A 74 -6.40 -14.93 -2.18
C SER A 74 -6.31 -14.02 -3.42
N SER A 75 -6.94 -12.85 -3.41
CA SER A 75 -6.94 -11.92 -4.53
C SER A 75 -5.58 -11.20 -4.64
N PRO A 76 -4.86 -11.29 -5.77
CA PRO A 76 -3.59 -10.57 -5.95
C PRO A 76 -3.71 -9.05 -5.73
N ALA A 77 -4.85 -8.45 -6.09
CA ALA A 77 -5.10 -7.02 -5.93
C ALA A 77 -5.38 -6.61 -4.47
N ASN A 78 -5.96 -7.50 -3.66
CA ASN A 78 -6.49 -7.17 -2.33
C ASN A 78 -5.78 -7.87 -1.17
N ARG A 79 -4.88 -8.82 -1.43
CA ARG A 79 -4.24 -9.65 -0.39
C ARG A 79 -3.50 -8.87 0.70
N HIS A 80 -3.04 -7.67 0.37
CA HIS A 80 -2.33 -6.79 1.29
C HIS A 80 -3.21 -5.69 1.89
N LEU A 81 -4.50 -5.65 1.51
CA LEU A 81 -5.42 -4.62 1.97
C LEU A 81 -5.54 -4.66 3.50
N PRO A 82 -5.31 -3.54 4.22
CA PRO A 82 -5.58 -3.46 5.64
C PRO A 82 -7.03 -3.78 5.94
N ILE A 83 -7.27 -4.74 6.84
CA ILE A 83 -8.61 -5.18 7.24
C ILE A 83 -8.83 -4.85 8.72
N LEU A 84 -9.86 -4.05 9.00
CA LEU A 84 -10.38 -3.84 10.33
C LEU A 84 -11.60 -4.74 10.53
N GLY A 85 -11.53 -5.61 11.50
CA GLY A 85 -12.67 -6.46 11.88
C GLY A 85 -13.62 -5.71 12.81
N LEU A 86 -14.88 -5.55 12.40
CA LEU A 86 -15.95 -5.08 13.29
C LEU A 86 -16.60 -6.30 13.97
N CYS A 87 -16.39 -6.43 15.26
CA CYS A 87 -16.77 -7.58 16.04
C CYS A 87 -18.13 -7.37 16.72
N PRO A 88 -19.20 -8.05 16.28
CA PRO A 88 -20.47 -8.05 17.02
C PRO A 88 -20.33 -8.78 18.37
N ALA A 89 -21.24 -8.48 19.29
CA ALA A 89 -21.27 -9.16 20.58
C ALA A 89 -21.36 -10.68 20.41
N GLY A 90 -20.50 -11.43 21.09
CA GLY A 90 -20.45 -12.88 21.02
C GLY A 90 -19.73 -13.48 19.81
N ALA A 91 -19.14 -12.68 18.92
CA ALA A 91 -18.36 -13.21 17.81
C ALA A 91 -17.06 -13.87 18.31
N LYS A 92 -16.71 -15.01 17.72
CA LYS A 92 -15.48 -15.75 18.04
C LYS A 92 -14.31 -15.22 17.20
N ILE A 93 -13.64 -14.18 17.68
CA ILE A 93 -12.52 -13.52 16.99
C ILE A 93 -11.42 -14.51 16.59
N ALA A 94 -11.20 -15.54 17.38
CA ALA A 94 -10.19 -16.56 17.11
C ALA A 94 -10.36 -17.27 15.75
N GLU A 95 -11.58 -17.39 15.26
CA GLU A 95 -11.88 -17.98 13.96
C GLU A 95 -11.30 -17.14 12.79
N PHE A 96 -11.18 -15.82 12.99
CA PHE A 96 -10.67 -14.88 12.00
C PHE A 96 -9.19 -14.52 12.19
N ALA A 97 -8.55 -14.99 13.27
CA ALA A 97 -7.16 -14.65 13.56
C ALA A 97 -6.18 -15.06 12.45
N LYS A 98 -6.46 -16.18 11.76
CA LYS A 98 -5.63 -16.70 10.65
C LYS A 98 -5.66 -15.85 9.39
N VAL A 99 -6.66 -14.97 9.27
CA VAL A 99 -6.86 -14.16 8.06
C VAL A 99 -6.04 -12.86 8.07
N GLY A 100 -5.37 -12.56 9.18
CA GLY A 100 -4.50 -11.39 9.29
C GLY A 100 -5.28 -10.08 9.36
N LEU A 101 -6.15 -9.93 10.38
CA LEU A 101 -6.78 -8.64 10.71
C LEU A 101 -5.72 -7.67 11.24
N ASN A 102 -5.80 -6.41 10.79
CA ASN A 102 -4.88 -5.36 11.25
C ASN A 102 -5.34 -4.69 12.54
N ALA A 103 -6.65 -4.65 12.78
CA ALA A 103 -7.24 -4.17 14.02
C ALA A 103 -8.65 -4.72 14.20
N ILE A 104 -9.16 -4.62 15.42
CA ILE A 104 -10.52 -5.04 15.79
C ILE A 104 -11.22 -3.88 16.48
N LEU A 105 -12.47 -3.69 16.14
CA LEU A 105 -13.39 -2.74 16.72
C LEU A 105 -14.65 -3.50 17.20
N HIS A 106 -15.20 -3.16 18.35
CA HIS A 106 -16.35 -3.86 18.91
C HIS A 106 -17.66 -3.13 18.67
N GLU A 107 -18.73 -3.89 18.55
CA GLU A 107 -20.10 -3.35 18.60
C GLU A 107 -20.62 -3.30 20.05
N PRO A 108 -21.31 -2.20 20.46
CA PRO A 108 -21.60 -0.99 19.69
C PRO A 108 -20.37 -0.11 19.48
N ILE A 109 -20.29 0.54 18.32
CA ILE A 109 -19.12 1.36 17.95
C ILE A 109 -19.11 2.64 18.78
N MET A 110 -18.14 2.72 19.70
CA MET A 110 -17.93 3.92 20.52
C MET A 110 -16.93 4.86 19.80
N GLU A 111 -17.22 6.17 19.81
CA GLU A 111 -16.42 7.17 19.10
C GLU A 111 -14.94 7.14 19.52
N ALA A 112 -14.67 7.13 20.83
CA ALA A 112 -13.31 7.10 21.35
C ALA A 112 -12.54 5.85 20.91
N GLU A 113 -13.20 4.68 20.85
CA GLU A 113 -12.59 3.43 20.39
C GLU A 113 -12.36 3.48 18.87
N ALA A 114 -13.33 3.96 18.10
CA ALA A 114 -13.21 4.10 16.65
C ALA A 114 -12.01 5.01 16.28
N VAL A 115 -11.89 6.17 16.92
CA VAL A 115 -10.76 7.10 16.69
C VAL A 115 -9.43 6.45 17.07
N LYS A 116 -9.36 5.74 18.21
CA LYS A 116 -8.15 5.04 18.65
C LYS A 116 -7.74 3.95 17.65
N VAL A 117 -8.68 3.14 17.20
CA VAL A 117 -8.43 2.05 16.23
C VAL A 117 -8.01 2.62 14.88
N VAL A 118 -8.73 3.62 14.35
CA VAL A 118 -8.35 4.25 13.08
C VAL A 118 -6.97 4.89 13.17
N ARG A 119 -6.64 5.55 14.29
CA ARG A 119 -5.30 6.10 14.52
C ARG A 119 -4.21 5.04 14.47
N SER A 120 -4.44 3.85 14.98
CA SER A 120 -3.44 2.77 14.97
C SER A 120 -3.16 2.22 13.56
N VAL A 121 -4.12 2.32 12.64
CA VAL A 121 -4.01 1.74 11.30
C VAL A 121 -3.94 2.76 10.16
N HIS A 122 -4.21 4.05 10.40
CA HIS A 122 -4.30 5.06 9.34
C HIS A 122 -3.02 5.15 8.49
N THR A 123 -1.86 4.95 9.11
CA THR A 123 -0.57 4.94 8.40
C THR A 123 -0.50 3.80 7.40
N PHE A 124 -0.97 2.59 7.77
CA PHE A 124 -1.05 1.45 6.86
C PHE A 124 -2.03 1.72 5.72
N ILE A 125 -3.22 2.25 6.04
CA ILE A 125 -4.24 2.59 5.06
C ILE A 125 -3.75 3.63 4.06
N ARG A 126 -2.98 4.63 4.49
CA ARG A 126 -2.46 5.67 3.60
C ARG A 126 -1.27 5.24 2.76
N HIS A 127 -0.45 4.33 3.25
CA HIS A 127 0.80 3.93 2.59
C HIS A 127 0.69 2.59 1.83
N GLU A 128 -0.21 1.69 2.24
CA GLU A 128 -0.31 0.36 1.64
C GLU A 128 -0.70 0.37 0.15
N PRO A 129 -1.72 1.12 -0.31
CA PRO A 129 -2.06 1.17 -1.73
C PRO A 129 -0.91 1.65 -2.60
N ARG A 130 -0.11 2.57 -2.08
CA ARG A 130 1.02 3.15 -2.79
C ARG A 130 2.21 2.21 -2.88
N ARG A 131 2.43 1.34 -1.88
CA ARG A 131 3.51 0.35 -1.88
C ARG A 131 3.40 -0.67 -3.00
N HIS A 132 2.19 -0.94 -3.49
CA HIS A 132 1.92 -1.91 -4.56
C HIS A 132 1.82 -1.28 -5.95
N VAL A 133 1.77 0.06 -6.04
CA VAL A 133 1.84 0.74 -7.34
C VAL A 133 3.25 0.58 -7.88
N ARG A 134 3.34 0.01 -9.07
CA ARG A 134 4.55 -0.08 -9.87
C ARG A 134 4.36 0.77 -11.11
N ILE A 135 5.17 1.80 -11.25
CA ILE A 135 5.15 2.69 -12.40
C ILE A 135 6.13 2.11 -13.43
N PRO A 136 5.65 1.63 -14.59
CA PRO A 136 6.54 1.20 -15.66
C PRO A 136 7.27 2.43 -16.20
N ILE A 137 8.59 2.42 -16.04
CA ILE A 137 9.44 3.53 -16.47
C ILE A 137 10.84 3.03 -16.82
N VAL A 138 11.37 3.50 -17.93
CA VAL A 138 12.71 3.16 -18.41
C VAL A 138 13.63 4.33 -18.15
N LEU A 139 14.56 4.14 -17.21
CA LEU A 139 15.61 5.10 -16.85
C LEU A 139 16.96 4.38 -16.89
N GLU A 140 17.98 5.07 -17.36
CA GLU A 140 19.35 4.60 -17.20
C GLU A 140 19.73 4.63 -15.71
N THR A 141 20.32 3.55 -15.24
CA THR A 141 20.70 3.41 -13.84
C THR A 141 22.06 2.73 -13.70
N GLU A 142 22.81 3.18 -12.73
CA GLU A 142 24.05 2.53 -12.30
C GLU A 142 23.79 1.79 -10.98
N VAL A 143 24.15 0.52 -10.94
CA VAL A 143 24.02 -0.32 -9.75
C VAL A 143 25.42 -0.70 -9.28
N LYS A 144 25.76 -0.31 -8.05
CA LYS A 144 27.02 -0.62 -7.40
C LYS A 144 26.79 -1.66 -6.30
N ILE A 145 27.45 -2.80 -6.42
CA ILE A 145 27.42 -3.83 -5.37
C ILE A 145 28.45 -3.47 -4.30
N SER A 146 28.09 -3.65 -3.03
CA SER A 146 29.01 -3.43 -1.90
C SER A 146 30.27 -4.28 -2.06
N GLY A 147 31.44 -3.61 -2.13
CA GLY A 147 32.74 -4.29 -2.28
C GLY A 147 33.05 -4.83 -3.68
N ALA A 148 32.21 -4.55 -4.69
CA ALA A 148 32.40 -5.02 -6.07
C ALA A 148 32.30 -3.87 -7.11
N GLN A 149 32.38 -4.22 -8.39
CA GLN A 149 32.24 -3.27 -9.50
C GLN A 149 30.79 -2.82 -9.68
N SER A 150 30.61 -1.62 -10.22
CA SER A 150 29.31 -1.14 -10.70
C SER A 150 28.99 -1.70 -12.09
N PHE A 151 27.70 -1.77 -12.40
CA PHE A 151 27.18 -2.13 -13.71
C PHE A 151 26.00 -1.24 -14.10
N SER A 152 25.84 -1.04 -15.41
CA SER A 152 24.72 -0.32 -15.97
C SER A 152 23.48 -1.23 -16.09
N ALA A 153 22.32 -0.65 -15.87
CA ALA A 153 21.03 -1.32 -16.02
C ALA A 153 19.97 -0.33 -16.52
N LEU A 154 18.86 -0.84 -17.01
CA LEU A 154 17.68 -0.05 -17.33
C LEU A 154 16.54 -0.39 -16.35
N THR A 155 15.86 0.61 -15.84
CA THR A 155 14.69 0.34 -15.00
C THR A 155 13.58 -0.29 -15.84
N HIS A 156 12.81 -1.19 -15.23
CA HIS A 156 11.60 -1.78 -15.80
C HIS A 156 10.36 -1.20 -15.10
N ASP A 157 10.39 -1.10 -13.79
CA ASP A 157 9.37 -0.43 -12.98
C ASP A 157 9.96 0.14 -11.68
N LEU A 158 9.26 1.14 -11.13
CA LEU A 158 9.61 1.82 -9.90
C LEU A 158 8.42 1.82 -8.95
N SER A 159 8.66 1.55 -7.67
CA SER A 159 7.65 1.53 -6.61
C SER A 159 8.16 2.21 -5.33
N TYR A 160 7.27 2.42 -4.36
CA TYR A 160 7.65 2.97 -3.04
C TYR A 160 8.72 2.18 -2.30
N GLY A 161 8.73 0.86 -2.49
CA GLY A 161 9.61 -0.04 -1.74
C GLY A 161 10.76 -0.60 -2.52
N GLY A 162 10.87 -0.29 -3.84
CA GLY A 162 11.92 -0.87 -4.65
C GLY A 162 11.79 -0.57 -6.13
N ILE A 163 12.71 -1.12 -6.87
CA ILE A 163 12.87 -0.95 -8.30
C ILE A 163 13.12 -2.31 -8.94
N SER A 164 12.60 -2.53 -10.15
CA SER A 164 13.08 -3.62 -10.99
C SER A 164 13.92 -3.08 -12.13
N VAL A 165 15.00 -3.77 -12.44
CA VAL A 165 15.96 -3.36 -13.47
C VAL A 165 16.31 -4.51 -14.38
N THR A 166 16.55 -4.20 -15.65
CA THR A 166 17.04 -5.14 -16.65
C THR A 166 18.54 -4.94 -16.85
N THR A 167 19.31 -6.02 -16.73
CA THR A 167 20.79 -6.00 -16.90
C THR A 167 21.30 -7.34 -17.37
N GLU A 168 22.44 -7.33 -18.07
CA GLU A 168 23.18 -8.55 -18.45
C GLU A 168 24.15 -9.01 -17.36
N ALA A 169 24.37 -8.20 -16.32
CA ALA A 169 25.27 -8.53 -15.22
C ALA A 169 24.82 -9.79 -14.48
N LYS A 170 25.77 -10.68 -14.20
CA LYS A 170 25.53 -11.91 -13.43
C LYS A 170 25.63 -11.61 -11.95
N VAL A 171 24.52 -11.15 -11.37
CA VAL A 171 24.41 -10.85 -9.95
C VAL A 171 23.35 -11.72 -9.29
N PHE A 172 23.47 -11.94 -8.00
CA PHE A 172 22.62 -12.87 -7.25
C PHE A 172 21.81 -12.13 -6.18
N PRO A 173 20.68 -12.71 -5.72
CA PRO A 173 19.98 -12.22 -4.55
C PRO A 173 20.89 -12.10 -3.31
N ASP A 174 20.41 -11.34 -2.32
CA ASP A 174 21.06 -11.06 -1.03
C ASP A 174 22.33 -10.17 -1.10
N ASN A 175 22.65 -9.60 -2.28
CA ASN A 175 23.67 -8.58 -2.37
C ASN A 175 23.10 -7.21 -2.03
N ASP A 176 23.79 -6.49 -1.15
CA ASP A 176 23.54 -5.09 -0.90
C ASP A 176 24.09 -4.24 -2.04
N VAL A 177 23.28 -3.29 -2.48
CA VAL A 177 23.56 -2.44 -3.63
C VAL A 177 23.24 -0.99 -3.35
N GLU A 178 23.91 -0.11 -4.04
CA GLU A 178 23.59 1.30 -4.16
C GLU A 178 23.18 1.56 -5.61
N ILE A 179 22.02 2.18 -5.81
CA ILE A 179 21.46 2.43 -7.13
C ILE A 179 21.42 3.93 -7.36
N SER A 180 21.95 4.38 -8.50
CA SER A 180 21.95 5.78 -8.89
C SER A 180 21.21 5.97 -10.21
N PHE A 181 20.24 6.87 -10.25
CA PHE A 181 19.47 7.20 -11.46
C PHE A 181 18.92 8.61 -11.38
N ARG A 182 18.42 9.11 -12.50
CA ARG A 182 17.77 10.43 -12.58
C ARG A 182 16.28 10.24 -12.80
N LEU A 183 15.47 10.81 -11.91
CA LEU A 183 14.01 10.83 -12.03
C LEU A 183 13.57 11.74 -13.19
N PRO A 184 12.35 11.55 -13.75
CA PRO A 184 11.85 12.38 -14.86
C PRO A 184 11.73 13.87 -14.55
N ASN A 185 11.59 14.24 -13.29
CA ASN A 185 11.61 15.65 -12.86
C ASN A 185 13.02 16.26 -12.83
N GLY A 186 14.05 15.49 -13.22
CA GLY A 186 15.45 15.90 -13.24
C GLY A 186 16.23 15.69 -11.94
N GLU A 187 15.56 15.29 -10.87
CA GLU A 187 16.19 15.02 -9.57
C GLU A 187 17.04 13.75 -9.65
N ALA A 188 18.26 13.81 -9.09
CA ALA A 188 19.11 12.65 -8.97
C ALA A 188 18.70 11.85 -7.71
N ALA A 189 18.45 10.56 -7.87
CA ALA A 189 18.19 9.63 -6.80
C ALA A 189 19.39 8.69 -6.61
N LYS A 190 19.79 8.51 -5.36
CA LYS A 190 20.84 7.57 -4.94
C LYS A 190 20.30 6.78 -3.76
N VAL A 191 20.02 5.50 -3.96
CA VAL A 191 19.23 4.68 -3.04
C VAL A 191 19.99 3.41 -2.70
N GLY A 192 20.16 3.15 -1.40
CA GLY A 192 20.64 1.87 -0.91
C GLY A 192 19.55 0.80 -0.95
N GLY A 193 19.89 -0.44 -1.18
CA GLY A 193 18.94 -1.54 -1.21
C GLY A 193 19.60 -2.91 -1.25
N THR A 194 18.76 -3.94 -1.35
CA THR A 194 19.18 -5.34 -1.45
C THR A 194 18.50 -6.01 -2.65
N ILE A 195 19.23 -6.77 -3.43
CA ILE A 195 18.67 -7.61 -4.50
C ILE A 195 17.84 -8.72 -3.86
N VAL A 196 16.53 -8.73 -4.07
CA VAL A 196 15.64 -9.69 -3.40
C VAL A 196 15.17 -10.82 -4.30
N TRP A 197 15.23 -10.66 -5.62
CA TRP A 197 14.92 -11.71 -6.57
C TRP A 197 15.59 -11.46 -7.93
N ARG A 198 15.75 -12.54 -8.68
CA ARG A 198 16.18 -12.53 -10.07
C ARG A 198 15.25 -13.41 -10.88
N HIS A 199 14.68 -12.87 -11.96
CA HIS A 199 13.96 -13.63 -12.97
C HIS A 199 14.80 -13.70 -14.26
N HIS A 200 14.90 -14.92 -14.78
CA HIS A 200 15.65 -15.16 -16.01
C HIS A 200 14.95 -14.49 -17.22
N PRO A 201 15.71 -13.96 -18.19
CA PRO A 201 17.18 -13.99 -18.22
C PRO A 201 17.85 -12.80 -17.51
N ASN A 202 17.23 -11.60 -17.46
CA ASN A 202 17.96 -10.35 -17.17
C ASN A 202 17.25 -9.40 -16.20
N LEU A 203 16.14 -9.80 -15.58
CA LEU A 203 15.37 -8.94 -14.70
C LEU A 203 15.71 -9.17 -13.23
N LEU A 204 16.03 -8.08 -12.52
CA LEU A 204 16.33 -8.07 -11.09
C LEU A 204 15.31 -7.23 -10.34
N GLY A 205 14.95 -7.66 -9.13
CA GLY A 205 14.20 -6.84 -8.19
C GLY A 205 15.07 -6.43 -7.01
N ILE A 206 15.08 -5.14 -6.75
CA ILE A 206 15.85 -4.52 -5.67
C ILE A 206 14.87 -3.83 -4.73
N ARG A 207 14.93 -4.21 -3.44
CA ARG A 207 14.18 -3.59 -2.37
C ARG A 207 15.01 -2.48 -1.75
N PHE A 208 14.43 -1.31 -1.60
CA PHE A 208 15.10 -0.16 -0.97
C PHE A 208 15.33 -0.39 0.53
N ALA A 209 16.44 0.11 1.03
CA ALA A 209 16.72 0.10 2.46
C ALA A 209 15.71 0.97 3.21
N ALA A 210 15.32 0.53 4.39
CA ALA A 210 14.42 1.28 5.25
C ALA A 210 15.10 2.58 5.73
N GLY A 211 14.41 3.72 5.61
CA GLY A 211 14.93 5.02 6.06
C GLY A 211 15.95 5.67 5.14
N ASP A 212 16.22 5.11 3.97
CA ASP A 212 17.13 5.72 2.99
C ASP A 212 16.59 7.04 2.45
N GLU A 213 17.41 8.08 2.44
CA GLU A 213 17.01 9.44 2.02
C GLU A 213 16.68 9.50 0.52
N GLY A 214 17.46 8.84 -0.32
CA GLY A 214 17.19 8.75 -1.75
C GLY A 214 15.87 8.02 -2.06
N GLY A 215 15.49 7.06 -1.21
CA GLY A 215 14.18 6.43 -1.23
C GLY A 215 13.03 7.40 -0.95
N ASN A 216 13.27 8.47 -0.19
CA ASN A 216 12.25 9.51 0.04
C ASN A 216 11.99 10.35 -1.21
N SER A 217 13.03 10.74 -1.94
CA SER A 217 12.89 11.45 -3.23
C SER A 217 12.09 10.61 -4.24
N VAL A 218 12.35 9.32 -4.32
CA VAL A 218 11.59 8.39 -5.17
C VAL A 218 10.12 8.36 -4.76
N ARG A 219 9.82 8.26 -3.46
CA ARG A 219 8.44 8.24 -2.95
C ARG A 219 7.72 9.55 -3.24
N GLN A 220 8.39 10.68 -3.04
CA GLN A 220 7.84 12.00 -3.36
C GLN A 220 7.50 12.11 -4.84
N TRP A 221 8.41 11.70 -5.72
CA TRP A 221 8.15 11.70 -7.17
C TRP A 221 6.97 10.78 -7.54
N ILE A 222 6.88 9.58 -6.95
CA ILE A 222 5.73 8.68 -7.17
C ILE A 222 4.43 9.35 -6.70
N ASP A 223 4.43 10.03 -5.56
CA ASP A 223 3.26 10.77 -5.07
C ASP A 223 2.83 11.88 -6.02
N GLU A 224 3.78 12.62 -6.57
CA GLU A 224 3.51 13.65 -7.58
C GLU A 224 2.98 13.05 -8.87
N TYR A 225 3.60 11.98 -9.37
CA TYR A 225 3.15 11.25 -10.55
C TYR A 225 1.70 10.75 -10.39
N LEU A 226 1.37 10.14 -9.25
CA LEU A 226 0.02 9.63 -8.98
C LEU A 226 -1.04 10.71 -8.75
N ARG A 227 -0.65 11.98 -8.56
CA ARG A 227 -1.58 13.12 -8.51
C ARG A 227 -1.96 13.64 -9.89
N LEU A 228 -1.13 13.39 -10.89
CA LEU A 228 -1.33 13.86 -12.26
C LEU A 228 -2.21 12.90 -13.09
N TYR A 229 -2.40 11.67 -12.64
CA TYR A 229 -3.19 10.62 -13.28
C TYR A 229 -4.24 10.02 -12.32
#